data_9f744240d7e6264a9214b2d5f78e3696
#
_entry.id   9f744240d7e6264a9214b2d5f78e3696
#
_cell.length_a   1.000
_cell.length_b   1.000
_cell.length_c   1.000
_cell.angle_alpha   90.00
_cell.angle_beta   90.00
_cell.angle_gamma   90.00
#
_symmetry.space_group_name_H-M   'P 1'
#
loop_
_entity.id
_entity.type
_entity.pdbx_description
1 polymer ?
#
loop_
_entity_poly.entity_id
_entity_poly.type
_entity_poly.pdbx_seq_one_letter_code
_entity_poly.pdbx_strand_id
1 'polypeptide(L)'
;GNHDDIGAITTDGHYYAHMTGLQPNQSYYVRAYITTGVAQYVYGNTITVTTAEAVPPTLGDLIISAISSTNAVGNSSVTSDGGASVFGRGIVWNTAPTPVFPTNTCVELGTGTGAFGGNIYPLNYATNYYARAYAVNSMGTAYSNEVPFSTPPVLPTVAMDEVYSITSNYAQGLGHIENTGGAAITAEGFMIGSNPSYINTNIPAILTTPFNANLGPLAASTTYYVKAYATNDVGTSYSGIINFTTCAPAAPAVGIMNWGNTPTTVTFKATFTYAGSDTVNEFGIVWANYSGPTTSSNKIIYSGTMPPSSFNGTISGISSYLTYYARSYVIMASAPSSPIYNPLPDAIYPSPH
;
A
#
# COMPACT_ATOMS: atom_id res chain seq x y z
N GLY A 1 3.44 25.41 -69.69
CA GLY A 1 2.47 25.68 -68.65
C GLY A 1 1.68 24.44 -68.32
N ASN A 2 1.20 24.33 -67.08
CA ASN A 2 0.32 23.25 -66.68
C ASN A 2 -1.01 23.37 -67.37
N HIS A 3 -1.61 22.30 -67.84
CA HIS A 3 -2.94 22.27 -68.39
C HIS A 3 -3.70 21.04 -67.89
N ASP A 4 -5.01 21.21 -67.80
CA ASP A 4 -5.97 20.15 -67.50
C ASP A 4 -6.74 19.90 -68.78
N ASP A 5 -6.74 18.66 -69.29
CA ASP A 5 -7.41 18.28 -70.52
C ASP A 5 -8.67 17.49 -70.18
N ILE A 6 -9.83 18.08 -70.53
CA ILE A 6 -11.14 17.46 -70.29
C ILE A 6 -11.57 16.50 -71.41
N GLY A 7 -10.71 16.26 -72.39
CA GLY A 7 -10.98 15.37 -73.52
C GLY A 7 -11.77 15.98 -74.68
N ALA A 8 -12.16 15.16 -75.68
CA ALA A 8 -12.91 15.61 -76.83
C ALA A 8 -14.36 16.02 -76.48
N ILE A 9 -14.74 17.20 -76.91
CA ILE A 9 -16.12 17.72 -76.74
C ILE A 9 -16.86 17.75 -78.08
N THR A 10 -18.09 17.32 -78.10
CA THR A 10 -18.91 17.25 -79.33
C THR A 10 -20.14 18.13 -79.25
N THR A 11 -20.35 18.84 -78.18
CA THR A 11 -21.52 19.69 -77.97
C THR A 11 -21.14 21.02 -77.33
N ASP A 12 -21.89 22.06 -77.60
CA ASP A 12 -21.79 23.35 -76.90
C ASP A 12 -22.20 23.18 -75.42
N GLY A 13 -21.53 23.89 -74.55
CA GLY A 13 -21.84 23.82 -73.09
C GLY A 13 -20.80 24.49 -72.19
N HIS A 14 -21.11 24.43 -70.94
CA HIS A 14 -20.15 24.85 -69.85
C HIS A 14 -19.34 23.66 -69.37
N TYR A 15 -18.04 23.85 -69.31
CA TYR A 15 -17.10 22.86 -68.91
C TYR A 15 -16.35 23.37 -67.65
N TYR A 16 -16.07 22.43 -66.75
CA TYR A 16 -15.40 22.70 -65.49
C TYR A 16 -14.09 21.92 -65.39
N ALA A 17 -13.04 22.61 -64.99
CA ALA A 17 -11.73 22.01 -64.70
C ALA A 17 -11.35 22.41 -63.28
N HIS A 18 -10.70 21.47 -62.57
CA HIS A 18 -10.17 21.70 -61.22
C HIS A 18 -8.65 21.82 -61.29
N MET A 19 -8.12 22.99 -60.93
CA MET A 19 -6.70 23.22 -60.81
C MET A 19 -6.25 22.81 -59.41
N THR A 20 -5.32 21.87 -59.30
CA THR A 20 -4.75 21.38 -58.04
C THR A 20 -3.29 21.74 -57.91
N GLY A 21 -2.71 21.66 -56.68
CA GLY A 21 -1.30 21.94 -56.42
C GLY A 21 -0.93 23.45 -56.54
N LEU A 22 -1.90 24.35 -56.48
CA LEU A 22 -1.68 25.78 -56.46
C LEU A 22 -1.15 26.22 -55.09
N GLN A 23 -0.22 27.22 -55.11
CA GLN A 23 0.30 27.80 -53.87
C GLN A 23 -0.72 28.80 -53.30
N PRO A 24 -0.87 28.90 -51.96
CA PRO A 24 -1.74 29.89 -51.33
C PRO A 24 -1.24 31.31 -51.59
N ASN A 25 -2.19 32.27 -51.58
CA ASN A 25 -1.96 33.68 -51.77
C ASN A 25 -1.17 34.01 -53.06
N GLN A 26 -1.39 33.23 -54.10
CA GLN A 26 -0.67 33.34 -55.37
C GLN A 26 -1.67 33.66 -56.49
N SER A 27 -1.32 34.65 -57.33
CA SER A 27 -2.09 34.97 -58.55
C SER A 27 -1.66 34.09 -59.69
N TYR A 28 -2.65 33.47 -60.33
CA TYR A 28 -2.51 32.65 -61.51
C TYR A 28 -3.28 33.23 -62.70
N TYR A 29 -2.68 33.16 -63.86
CA TYR A 29 -3.31 33.55 -65.10
C TYR A 29 -3.88 32.30 -65.78
N VAL A 30 -5.19 32.27 -65.96
CA VAL A 30 -5.91 31.09 -66.45
C VAL A 30 -6.66 31.47 -67.72
N ARG A 31 -6.59 30.60 -68.71
CA ARG A 31 -7.39 30.72 -69.93
C ARG A 31 -7.82 29.32 -70.42
N ALA A 32 -9.05 29.30 -70.97
CA ALA A 32 -9.49 28.09 -71.67
C ALA A 32 -8.77 27.94 -73.00
N TYR A 33 -8.67 26.76 -73.51
CA TYR A 33 -8.16 26.47 -74.82
C TYR A 33 -8.97 25.36 -75.49
N ILE A 34 -9.01 25.38 -76.83
CA ILE A 34 -9.48 24.25 -77.63
C ILE A 34 -8.45 23.92 -78.72
N THR A 35 -8.38 22.65 -79.06
CA THR A 35 -7.59 22.18 -80.21
C THR A 35 -8.50 21.68 -81.29
N THR A 36 -8.25 22.11 -82.50
CA THR A 36 -9.01 21.64 -83.71
C THR A 36 -8.09 20.81 -84.58
N GLY A 37 -7.88 19.55 -84.25
CA GLY A 37 -6.98 18.68 -85.01
C GLY A 37 -5.51 18.90 -84.70
N VAL A 38 -4.60 18.83 -85.66
CA VAL A 38 -3.16 18.76 -85.44
C VAL A 38 -2.58 20.09 -84.99
N ALA A 39 -2.23 20.25 -83.71
CA ALA A 39 -1.35 21.25 -83.12
C ALA A 39 -1.79 22.73 -83.25
N GLN A 40 -3.04 23.03 -83.47
CA GLN A 40 -3.57 24.42 -83.38
C GLN A 40 -4.38 24.61 -82.14
N TYR A 41 -3.88 25.51 -81.24
CA TYR A 41 -4.57 25.93 -80.02
C TYR A 41 -5.26 27.28 -80.21
N VAL A 42 -6.58 27.33 -79.97
CA VAL A 42 -7.31 28.59 -79.89
C VAL A 42 -7.55 28.82 -78.36
N TYR A 43 -7.18 30.00 -77.92
CA TYR A 43 -7.26 30.38 -76.55
C TYR A 43 -8.41 31.40 -76.32
N GLY A 44 -9.14 31.23 -75.23
CA GLY A 44 -10.05 32.19 -74.69
C GLY A 44 -9.33 33.36 -73.99
N ASN A 45 -10.12 34.24 -73.43
CA ASN A 45 -9.64 35.37 -72.66
C ASN A 45 -8.85 34.86 -71.43
N THR A 46 -7.79 35.56 -71.03
CA THR A 46 -7.10 35.32 -69.80
C THR A 46 -7.84 35.98 -68.65
N ILE A 47 -8.10 35.20 -67.59
CA ILE A 47 -8.59 35.70 -66.32
C ILE A 47 -7.47 35.53 -65.25
N THR A 48 -7.47 36.41 -64.26
CA THR A 48 -6.57 36.29 -63.11
C THR A 48 -7.39 35.75 -61.95
N VAL A 49 -6.87 34.70 -61.31
CA VAL A 49 -7.45 34.05 -60.12
C VAL A 49 -6.38 34.09 -59.06
N THR A 50 -6.68 34.62 -57.90
CA THR A 50 -5.80 34.59 -56.74
C THR A 50 -6.32 33.54 -55.78
N THR A 51 -5.44 32.60 -55.42
CA THR A 51 -5.76 31.62 -54.38
C THR A 51 -5.92 32.29 -53.03
N ALA A 52 -6.76 31.71 -52.17
CA ALA A 52 -6.94 32.20 -50.80
C ALA A 52 -5.63 32.13 -50.01
N GLU A 53 -5.50 33.00 -49.03
CA GLU A 53 -4.42 32.97 -48.07
C GLU A 53 -4.50 31.68 -47.21
N ALA A 54 -3.35 31.09 -46.87
CA ALA A 54 -3.34 29.97 -45.97
C ALA A 54 -3.60 30.44 -44.54
N VAL A 55 -4.23 29.58 -43.77
CA VAL A 55 -4.54 29.79 -42.35
C VAL A 55 -4.04 28.59 -41.51
N PRO A 56 -3.98 28.70 -40.18
CA PRO A 56 -3.70 27.54 -39.34
C PRO A 56 -4.68 26.38 -39.61
N PRO A 57 -4.29 25.13 -39.31
CA PRO A 57 -5.17 23.97 -39.51
C PRO A 57 -6.45 24.04 -38.68
N THR A 58 -7.45 23.25 -39.05
CA THR A 58 -8.63 23.02 -38.20
C THR A 58 -8.69 21.59 -37.74
N LEU A 59 -9.09 21.39 -36.48
CA LEU A 59 -9.19 20.08 -35.84
C LEU A 59 -10.63 19.74 -35.47
N GLY A 60 -10.96 18.47 -35.50
CA GLY A 60 -12.12 17.91 -34.83
C GLY A 60 -11.90 17.81 -33.33
N ASP A 61 -12.95 17.45 -32.60
CA ASP A 61 -12.92 17.30 -31.14
C ASP A 61 -11.90 16.24 -30.71
N LEU A 62 -11.20 16.52 -29.58
CA LEU A 62 -10.45 15.52 -28.89
C LEU A 62 -11.37 14.66 -28.03
N ILE A 63 -11.23 13.35 -28.12
CA ILE A 63 -11.92 12.35 -27.30
C ILE A 63 -10.88 11.60 -26.48
N ILE A 64 -11.03 11.62 -25.16
CA ILE A 64 -10.19 10.85 -24.23
C ILE A 64 -10.93 9.58 -23.80
N SER A 65 -10.26 8.45 -23.81
CA SER A 65 -10.80 7.11 -23.50
C SER A 65 -9.75 6.23 -22.85
N ALA A 66 -10.14 5.04 -22.39
CA ALA A 66 -9.26 4.02 -21.78
C ALA A 66 -8.33 4.60 -20.71
N ILE A 67 -8.89 5.45 -19.82
CA ILE A 67 -8.13 6.08 -18.74
C ILE A 67 -7.77 5.03 -17.70
N SER A 68 -6.48 4.91 -17.41
CA SER A 68 -5.90 4.10 -16.33
C SER A 68 -5.14 5.00 -15.34
N SER A 69 -4.54 4.41 -14.32
CA SER A 69 -3.76 5.16 -13.34
C SER A 69 -2.50 5.83 -13.90
N THR A 70 -2.00 5.40 -15.07
CA THR A 70 -0.72 5.85 -15.64
C THR A 70 -0.79 6.25 -17.12
N ASN A 71 -1.91 6.01 -17.79
CA ASN A 71 -2.10 6.34 -19.20
C ASN A 71 -3.56 6.60 -19.55
N ALA A 72 -3.78 7.19 -20.71
CA ALA A 72 -5.07 7.33 -21.37
C ALA A 72 -4.88 7.22 -22.89
N VAL A 73 -5.96 7.13 -23.66
CA VAL A 73 -5.94 7.17 -25.13
C VAL A 73 -6.67 8.42 -25.58
N GLY A 74 -6.03 9.22 -26.44
CA GLY A 74 -6.65 10.36 -27.07
C GLY A 74 -6.79 10.15 -28.57
N ASN A 75 -7.95 10.56 -29.12
CA ASN A 75 -8.27 10.50 -30.54
C ASN A 75 -8.84 11.83 -31.03
N SER A 76 -8.40 12.28 -32.22
CA SER A 76 -8.87 13.50 -32.87
C SER A 76 -8.68 13.39 -34.40
N SER A 77 -8.90 14.45 -35.11
CA SER A 77 -8.63 14.54 -36.56
C SER A 77 -8.24 15.96 -36.98
N VAL A 78 -7.40 16.06 -38.00
CA VAL A 78 -7.20 17.31 -38.72
C VAL A 78 -8.22 17.35 -39.85
N THR A 79 -9.22 18.27 -39.75
CA THR A 79 -10.31 18.38 -40.70
C THR A 79 -9.97 19.25 -41.91
N SER A 80 -9.02 20.18 -41.76
CA SER A 80 -8.46 20.98 -42.86
C SER A 80 -7.01 21.35 -42.55
N ASP A 81 -6.16 21.35 -43.56
CA ASP A 81 -4.77 21.81 -43.47
C ASP A 81 -4.65 23.38 -43.55
N GLY A 82 -5.77 24.08 -43.80
CA GLY A 82 -5.79 25.52 -43.94
C GLY A 82 -5.12 26.03 -45.20
N GLY A 83 -4.90 25.20 -46.21
CA GLY A 83 -4.21 25.53 -47.45
C GLY A 83 -2.69 25.46 -47.37
N ALA A 84 -2.11 24.95 -46.27
CA ALA A 84 -0.69 24.70 -46.13
C ALA A 84 -0.46 23.34 -45.45
N SER A 85 0.49 22.56 -45.93
CA SER A 85 0.74 21.20 -45.43
C SER A 85 0.97 21.16 -43.91
N VAL A 86 0.27 20.26 -43.21
CA VAL A 86 0.45 19.99 -41.79
C VAL A 86 1.70 19.13 -41.64
N PHE A 87 2.74 19.67 -41.00
CA PHE A 87 4.02 18.99 -40.78
C PHE A 87 4.18 18.44 -39.37
N GLY A 88 3.22 18.69 -38.47
CA GLY A 88 3.20 18.10 -37.14
C GLY A 88 1.77 18.07 -36.59
N ARG A 89 1.39 16.97 -35.93
CA ARG A 89 0.13 16.85 -35.20
C ARG A 89 0.29 15.89 -34.04
N GLY A 90 -0.52 16.05 -32.98
CA GLY A 90 -0.43 15.23 -31.80
C GLY A 90 -1.38 15.65 -30.71
N ILE A 91 -1.08 15.22 -29.49
CA ILE A 91 -1.84 15.53 -28.29
C ILE A 91 -0.88 16.12 -27.27
N VAL A 92 -1.27 17.22 -26.65
CA VAL A 92 -0.54 17.91 -25.58
C VAL A 92 -1.40 17.89 -24.32
N TRP A 93 -0.76 17.69 -23.15
CA TRP A 93 -1.45 17.64 -21.87
C TRP A 93 -0.63 18.27 -20.74
N ASN A 94 -1.34 18.67 -19.68
CA ASN A 94 -0.75 19.23 -18.45
C ASN A 94 -1.75 19.07 -17.30
N THR A 95 -1.29 19.26 -16.07
CA THR A 95 -2.13 19.38 -14.86
C THR A 95 -2.76 20.76 -14.70
N ALA A 96 -2.26 21.77 -15.40
CA ALA A 96 -2.88 23.10 -15.54
C ALA A 96 -3.69 23.20 -16.81
N PRO A 97 -4.78 23.99 -16.81
CA PRO A 97 -5.59 24.26 -18.01
C PRO A 97 -4.79 24.87 -19.17
N THR A 98 -5.33 24.77 -20.36
CA THR A 98 -4.80 25.31 -21.62
C THR A 98 -3.38 24.84 -21.96
N PRO A 99 -3.13 23.52 -22.03
CA PRO A 99 -1.82 23.00 -22.43
C PRO A 99 -1.47 23.46 -23.86
N VAL A 100 -0.21 23.81 -24.07
CA VAL A 100 0.31 24.33 -25.33
C VAL A 100 1.53 23.57 -25.82
N PHE A 101 1.56 23.27 -27.12
CA PHE A 101 2.72 22.70 -27.81
C PHE A 101 3.69 23.82 -28.23
N PRO A 102 5.01 23.61 -28.14
CA PRO A 102 5.73 22.45 -27.58
C PRO A 102 6.09 22.56 -26.10
N THR A 103 5.53 23.52 -25.37
CA THR A 103 5.94 23.84 -23.99
C THR A 103 5.55 22.75 -22.99
N ASN A 104 4.37 22.15 -23.15
CA ASN A 104 3.88 21.09 -22.25
C ASN A 104 4.17 19.70 -22.80
N THR A 105 3.96 18.69 -21.95
CA THR A 105 4.13 17.27 -22.34
C THR A 105 3.21 16.91 -23.51
N CYS A 106 3.74 16.27 -24.52
CA CYS A 106 2.99 15.93 -25.73
C CYS A 106 3.44 14.58 -26.30
N VAL A 107 2.60 14.04 -27.16
CA VAL A 107 2.90 12.94 -28.08
C VAL A 107 2.69 13.41 -29.51
N GLU A 108 3.70 13.20 -30.36
CA GLU A 108 3.61 13.51 -31.77
C GLU A 108 3.04 12.28 -32.51
N LEU A 109 2.03 12.52 -33.37
CA LEU A 109 1.25 11.49 -34.02
C LEU A 109 1.23 11.65 -35.56
N GLY A 110 2.33 12.18 -36.09
CA GLY A 110 2.59 12.27 -37.52
C GLY A 110 2.22 13.60 -38.17
N THR A 111 1.86 13.56 -39.45
CA THR A 111 1.67 14.73 -40.32
C THR A 111 0.39 14.59 -41.14
N GLY A 112 0.00 15.64 -41.87
CA GLY A 112 -1.13 15.63 -42.80
C GLY A 112 -2.50 15.72 -42.12
N THR A 113 -3.56 15.59 -42.93
CA THR A 113 -4.96 15.62 -42.52
C THR A 113 -5.49 14.25 -42.14
N GLY A 114 -6.72 14.16 -41.63
CA GLY A 114 -7.42 12.93 -41.27
C GLY A 114 -7.27 12.57 -39.79
N ALA A 115 -7.83 11.42 -39.42
CA ALA A 115 -7.87 10.91 -38.06
C ALA A 115 -6.45 10.55 -37.55
N PHE A 116 -6.23 10.74 -36.25
CA PHE A 116 -5.04 10.34 -35.52
C PHE A 116 -5.38 10.05 -34.06
N GLY A 117 -4.58 9.24 -33.41
CA GLY A 117 -4.74 8.92 -31.98
C GLY A 117 -3.51 8.22 -31.43
N GLY A 118 -3.38 8.28 -30.12
CA GLY A 118 -2.25 7.69 -29.42
C GLY A 118 -2.38 7.68 -27.93
N ASN A 119 -1.40 7.06 -27.28
CA ASN A 119 -1.32 6.98 -25.85
C ASN A 119 -0.81 8.30 -25.26
N ILE A 120 -1.48 8.74 -24.21
CA ILE A 120 -1.10 9.85 -23.34
C ILE A 120 -0.41 9.25 -22.13
N TYR A 121 0.92 9.36 -22.07
CA TYR A 121 1.71 8.82 -20.96
C TYR A 121 3.09 9.54 -20.87
N PRO A 122 3.81 9.50 -19.73
CA PRO A 122 3.36 8.96 -18.45
C PRO A 122 2.37 9.89 -17.76
N LEU A 123 1.42 9.31 -17.02
CA LEU A 123 0.52 10.02 -16.15
C LEU A 123 0.74 9.58 -14.69
N ASN A 124 0.49 10.48 -13.73
CA ASN A 124 0.43 10.15 -12.31
C ASN A 124 -1.00 9.72 -11.95
N TYR A 125 -1.16 8.75 -11.04
CA TYR A 125 -2.46 8.35 -10.52
C TYR A 125 -3.12 9.46 -9.70
N ALA A 126 -4.43 9.36 -9.50
CA ALA A 126 -5.24 10.30 -8.74
C ALA A 126 -4.98 11.77 -9.10
N THR A 127 -4.75 12.06 -10.38
CA THR A 127 -4.32 13.38 -10.86
C THR A 127 -5.28 13.89 -11.92
N ASN A 128 -5.62 15.18 -11.84
CA ASN A 128 -6.42 15.86 -12.84
C ASN A 128 -5.52 16.37 -13.96
N TYR A 129 -5.92 16.14 -15.19
CA TYR A 129 -5.25 16.59 -16.40
C TYR A 129 -6.19 17.32 -17.34
N TYR A 130 -5.62 18.16 -18.17
CA TYR A 130 -6.24 18.82 -19.31
C TYR A 130 -5.48 18.43 -20.56
N ALA A 131 -6.17 18.06 -21.62
CA ALA A 131 -5.56 17.69 -22.88
C ALA A 131 -6.18 18.42 -24.06
N ARG A 132 -5.39 18.68 -25.11
CA ARG A 132 -5.81 19.23 -26.40
C ARG A 132 -5.09 18.50 -27.53
N ALA A 133 -5.79 18.23 -28.60
CA ALA A 133 -5.13 17.89 -29.83
C ALA A 133 -4.52 19.15 -30.46
N TYR A 134 -3.41 19.02 -31.16
CA TYR A 134 -2.78 20.12 -31.89
C TYR A 134 -2.39 19.71 -33.31
N ALA A 135 -2.33 20.69 -34.22
CA ALA A 135 -1.76 20.55 -35.54
C ALA A 135 -1.02 21.83 -35.95
N VAL A 136 0.05 21.66 -36.70
CA VAL A 136 0.99 22.72 -37.06
C VAL A 136 1.17 22.77 -38.57
N ASN A 137 0.97 23.93 -39.18
CA ASN A 137 1.40 24.23 -40.54
C ASN A 137 2.29 25.50 -40.54
N SER A 138 2.68 25.99 -41.71
CA SER A 138 3.52 27.19 -41.83
C SER A 138 2.86 28.46 -41.30
N MET A 139 1.56 28.48 -41.10
CA MET A 139 0.79 29.64 -40.60
C MET A 139 0.61 29.62 -39.08
N GLY A 140 0.92 28.50 -38.39
CA GLY A 140 0.87 28.40 -36.95
C GLY A 140 0.32 27.08 -36.42
N THR A 141 0.12 27.07 -35.12
CA THR A 141 -0.44 25.93 -34.38
C THR A 141 -1.92 26.18 -34.08
N ALA A 142 -2.76 25.18 -34.36
CA ALA A 142 -4.17 25.16 -33.97
C ALA A 142 -4.40 24.04 -32.94
N TYR A 143 -5.47 24.21 -32.15
CA TYR A 143 -5.86 23.26 -31.09
C TYR A 143 -7.33 22.88 -31.22
N SER A 144 -7.66 21.68 -30.76
CA SER A 144 -9.03 21.24 -30.54
C SER A 144 -9.68 21.92 -29.31
N ASN A 145 -10.90 21.51 -28.96
CA ASN A 145 -11.47 21.72 -27.64
C ASN A 145 -10.50 21.15 -26.58
N GLU A 146 -10.52 21.72 -25.36
CA GLU A 146 -9.86 21.19 -24.17
C GLU A 146 -10.73 20.12 -23.53
N VAL A 147 -10.12 19.00 -23.13
CA VAL A 147 -10.78 17.89 -22.44
C VAL A 147 -10.13 17.70 -21.08
N PRO A 148 -10.84 18.00 -19.97
CA PRO A 148 -10.41 17.62 -18.64
C PRO A 148 -10.65 16.11 -18.43
N PHE A 149 -9.71 15.45 -17.75
CA PHE A 149 -9.87 14.05 -17.31
C PHE A 149 -9.06 13.79 -16.05
N SER A 150 -9.41 12.72 -15.32
CA SER A 150 -8.71 12.34 -14.07
C SER A 150 -8.30 10.89 -14.16
N THR A 151 -7.08 10.62 -13.72
CA THR A 151 -6.60 9.25 -13.54
C THR A 151 -7.11 8.68 -12.21
N PRO A 152 -7.51 7.40 -12.18
CA PRO A 152 -7.97 6.76 -10.95
C PRO A 152 -6.84 6.61 -9.91
N PRO A 153 -7.19 6.51 -8.62
CA PRO A 153 -6.25 6.13 -7.56
C PRO A 153 -5.80 4.66 -7.72
N VAL A 154 -4.80 4.28 -6.92
CA VAL A 154 -4.24 2.92 -6.84
C VAL A 154 -4.31 2.41 -5.41
N LEU A 155 -3.98 1.13 -5.20
CA LEU A 155 -3.83 0.56 -3.87
C LEU A 155 -2.79 1.35 -3.06
N PRO A 156 -2.96 1.47 -1.73
CA PRO A 156 -1.95 2.08 -0.86
C PRO A 156 -0.68 1.22 -0.82
N THR A 157 0.44 1.79 -0.39
CA THR A 157 1.62 1.02 0.03
C THR A 157 1.85 1.21 1.52
N VAL A 158 2.18 0.13 2.19
CA VAL A 158 2.32 0.05 3.64
C VAL A 158 3.56 -0.73 4.01
N ALA A 159 4.28 -0.27 5.03
CA ALA A 159 5.44 -0.95 5.59
C ALA A 159 5.14 -1.45 7.01
N MET A 160 5.73 -2.60 7.34
CA MET A 160 5.87 -3.08 8.70
C MET A 160 7.26 -2.69 9.19
N ASP A 161 7.34 -1.82 10.19
CA ASP A 161 8.61 -1.29 10.68
C ASP A 161 9.28 -2.27 11.64
N GLU A 162 8.57 -2.61 12.72
CA GLU A 162 9.12 -3.52 13.73
C GLU A 162 8.04 -4.14 14.62
N VAL A 163 8.44 -5.16 15.36
CA VAL A 163 7.72 -5.66 16.53
C VAL A 163 8.60 -5.42 17.76
N TYR A 164 8.03 -4.75 18.75
CA TYR A 164 8.77 -4.35 19.97
C TYR A 164 7.98 -4.68 21.23
N SER A 165 8.55 -4.44 22.41
CA SER A 165 7.96 -4.76 23.72
C SER A 165 7.44 -6.19 23.82
N ILE A 166 8.21 -7.15 23.26
CA ILE A 166 7.83 -8.56 23.21
C ILE A 166 7.89 -9.15 24.63
N THR A 167 6.77 -9.69 25.09
CA THR A 167 6.62 -10.40 26.36
C THR A 167 6.21 -11.85 26.14
N SER A 168 5.79 -12.55 27.18
CA SER A 168 5.27 -13.92 27.06
C SER A 168 3.85 -14.00 26.52
N ASN A 169 3.09 -12.91 26.48
CA ASN A 169 1.67 -12.93 26.12
C ASN A 169 1.21 -11.76 25.27
N TYR A 170 2.07 -10.81 24.94
CA TYR A 170 1.80 -9.73 24.00
C TYR A 170 3.08 -9.21 23.33
N ALA A 171 2.91 -8.44 22.28
CA ALA A 171 3.92 -7.63 21.62
C ALA A 171 3.27 -6.37 21.03
N GLN A 172 4.04 -5.38 20.67
CA GLN A 172 3.57 -4.20 19.96
C GLN A 172 4.05 -4.26 18.51
N GLY A 173 3.15 -4.02 17.56
CA GLY A 173 3.49 -3.82 16.15
C GLY A 173 3.57 -2.34 15.84
N LEU A 174 4.54 -1.93 15.01
CA LEU A 174 4.70 -0.61 14.44
C LEU A 174 4.72 -0.70 12.92
N GLY A 175 3.98 0.18 12.26
CA GLY A 175 3.95 0.27 10.80
C GLY A 175 3.61 1.68 10.35
N HIS A 176 3.82 1.97 9.07
CA HIS A 176 3.46 3.24 8.48
C HIS A 176 2.93 3.10 7.05
N ILE A 177 2.16 4.09 6.61
CA ILE A 177 1.72 4.23 5.23
C ILE A 177 2.82 4.94 4.44
N GLU A 178 3.40 4.28 3.45
CA GLU A 178 4.38 4.88 2.54
C GLU A 178 3.69 5.77 1.49
N ASN A 179 2.53 5.32 1.00
CA ASN A 179 1.74 6.04 0.02
C ASN A 179 0.26 5.66 0.14
N THR A 180 -0.62 6.64 0.11
CA THR A 180 -2.07 6.42 0.18
C THR A 180 -2.68 5.91 -1.12
N GLY A 181 -1.93 5.90 -2.21
CA GLY A 181 -2.44 5.56 -3.55
C GLY A 181 -3.34 6.65 -4.15
N GLY A 182 -3.36 7.85 -3.57
CA GLY A 182 -4.17 8.98 -4.03
C GLY A 182 -5.63 8.95 -3.56
N ALA A 183 -5.96 8.05 -2.61
CA ALA A 183 -7.25 7.99 -1.95
C ALA A 183 -7.08 7.94 -0.43
N ALA A 184 -8.12 8.33 0.32
CA ALA A 184 -8.09 8.30 1.78
C ALA A 184 -7.94 6.86 2.31
N ILE A 185 -7.14 6.67 3.33
CA ILE A 185 -7.05 5.40 4.05
C ILE A 185 -8.31 5.24 4.91
N THR A 186 -8.99 4.13 4.73
CA THR A 186 -10.23 3.79 5.46
C THR A 186 -10.01 2.76 6.55
N ALA A 187 -8.93 1.97 6.49
CA ALA A 187 -8.53 1.04 7.53
C ALA A 187 -7.03 0.75 7.47
N GLU A 188 -6.42 0.54 8.63
CA GLU A 188 -5.03 0.10 8.78
C GLU A 188 -4.88 -0.76 10.02
N GLY A 189 -3.79 -1.55 10.08
CA GLY A 189 -3.53 -2.43 11.20
C GLY A 189 -2.58 -3.56 10.84
N PHE A 190 -2.73 -4.67 11.55
CA PHE A 190 -1.85 -5.83 11.41
C PHE A 190 -2.65 -7.10 11.20
N MET A 191 -2.07 -8.02 10.46
CA MET A 191 -2.50 -9.41 10.37
C MET A 191 -1.45 -10.28 11.04
N ILE A 192 -1.86 -11.18 11.94
CA ILE A 192 -0.96 -12.05 12.69
C ILE A 192 -1.41 -13.51 12.65
N GLY A 193 -0.46 -14.44 12.74
CA GLY A 193 -0.71 -15.87 12.83
C GLY A 193 0.53 -16.63 13.30
N SER A 194 0.34 -17.83 13.83
CA SER A 194 1.46 -18.73 14.25
C SER A 194 2.01 -19.57 13.08
N ASN A 195 1.44 -19.44 11.89
CA ASN A 195 1.88 -20.14 10.69
C ASN A 195 2.03 -19.13 9.54
N PRO A 196 3.17 -19.09 8.83
CA PRO A 196 3.41 -18.14 7.75
C PRO A 196 2.43 -18.26 6.58
N SER A 197 1.78 -19.42 6.40
CA SER A 197 0.75 -19.65 5.40
C SER A 197 -0.66 -19.26 5.86
N TYR A 198 -0.85 -18.96 7.15
CA TYR A 198 -2.15 -18.64 7.76
C TYR A 198 -2.03 -17.43 8.69
N ILE A 199 -1.82 -16.25 8.12
CA ILE A 199 -1.77 -14.97 8.83
C ILE A 199 -3.13 -14.30 8.65
N ASN A 200 -4.11 -14.68 9.47
CA ASN A 200 -5.52 -14.33 9.26
C ASN A 200 -6.20 -13.64 10.46
N THR A 201 -5.52 -13.51 11.60
CA THR A 201 -6.07 -12.75 12.73
C THR A 201 -5.86 -11.27 12.47
N ASN A 202 -6.95 -10.52 12.34
CA ASN A 202 -6.93 -9.08 12.08
C ASN A 202 -6.87 -8.31 13.40
N ILE A 203 -5.93 -7.38 13.48
CA ILE A 203 -5.75 -6.45 14.60
C ILE A 203 -5.79 -5.03 14.03
N PRO A 204 -6.94 -4.34 14.10
CA PRO A 204 -7.06 -2.98 13.60
C PRO A 204 -6.23 -2.01 14.46
N ALA A 205 -5.64 -1.02 13.82
CA ALA A 205 -5.00 0.12 14.48
C ALA A 205 -5.91 1.35 14.40
N ILE A 206 -5.59 2.39 15.18
CA ILE A 206 -6.19 3.71 15.04
C ILE A 206 -5.53 4.39 13.83
N LEU A 207 -6.34 5.03 12.98
CA LEU A 207 -5.87 5.73 11.77
C LEU A 207 -4.90 6.86 12.13
N THR A 208 -3.61 6.56 12.13
CA THR A 208 -2.49 7.48 12.39
C THR A 208 -1.28 7.04 11.58
N THR A 209 -0.36 7.94 11.28
CA THR A 209 0.90 7.59 10.62
C THR A 209 2.07 8.16 11.41
N PRO A 210 2.96 7.33 11.97
CA PRO A 210 2.91 5.84 12.02
C PRO A 210 1.77 5.32 12.90
N PHE A 211 1.36 4.07 12.67
CA PHE A 211 0.33 3.39 13.46
C PHE A 211 0.92 2.23 14.26
N ASN A 212 0.31 1.95 15.41
CA ASN A 212 0.71 0.84 16.26
C ASN A 212 -0.51 0.11 16.83
N ALA A 213 -0.31 -1.13 17.24
CA ALA A 213 -1.34 -1.90 17.93
C ALA A 213 -0.70 -3.00 18.81
N ASN A 214 -1.46 -3.39 19.86
CA ASN A 214 -1.13 -4.55 20.67
C ASN A 214 -1.49 -5.82 19.90
N LEU A 215 -0.51 -6.66 19.63
CA LEU A 215 -0.64 -7.91 18.86
C LEU A 215 -1.18 -9.09 19.70
N GLY A 216 -1.46 -8.91 21.00
CA GLY A 216 -1.95 -9.97 21.88
C GLY A 216 -3.48 -10.07 21.99
N PRO A 217 -3.96 -11.12 22.69
CA PRO A 217 -3.22 -12.06 23.52
C PRO A 217 -2.48 -13.13 22.71
N LEU A 218 -1.24 -13.47 23.12
CA LEU A 218 -0.34 -14.43 22.47
C LEU A 218 0.02 -15.59 23.42
N ALA A 219 0.33 -16.76 22.86
CA ALA A 219 0.92 -17.86 23.61
C ALA A 219 2.42 -17.62 23.85
N ALA A 220 2.90 -18.05 25.00
CA ALA A 220 4.31 -17.93 25.37
C ALA A 220 5.21 -18.87 24.53
N SER A 221 6.49 -18.53 24.42
CA SER A 221 7.50 -19.32 23.69
C SER A 221 7.05 -19.74 22.29
N THR A 222 6.26 -18.90 21.63
CA THR A 222 5.63 -19.19 20.33
C THR A 222 6.12 -18.19 19.28
N THR A 223 6.48 -18.70 18.11
CA THR A 223 6.83 -17.86 16.97
C THR A 223 5.56 -17.42 16.23
N TYR A 224 5.46 -16.13 16.00
CA TYR A 224 4.39 -15.49 15.25
C TYR A 224 4.92 -14.80 13.99
N TYR A 225 4.07 -14.73 12.99
CA TYR A 225 4.27 -14.06 11.72
C TYR A 225 3.28 -12.92 11.63
N VAL A 226 3.75 -11.73 11.27
CA VAL A 226 2.93 -10.52 11.22
C VAL A 226 3.24 -9.72 9.98
N LYS A 227 2.21 -9.08 9.43
CA LYS A 227 2.29 -8.11 8.34
C LYS A 227 1.34 -6.95 8.62
N ALA A 228 1.74 -5.75 8.21
CA ALA A 228 0.86 -4.59 8.23
C ALA A 228 -0.11 -4.62 7.04
N TYR A 229 -1.26 -3.98 7.17
CA TYR A 229 -2.20 -3.74 6.07
C TYR A 229 -2.68 -2.29 6.07
N ALA A 230 -3.04 -1.82 4.88
CA ALA A 230 -3.74 -0.56 4.68
C ALA A 230 -4.82 -0.73 3.60
N THR A 231 -5.95 -0.07 3.77
CA THR A 231 -7.09 -0.10 2.86
C THR A 231 -7.48 1.30 2.44
N ASN A 232 -7.72 1.49 1.15
CA ASN A 232 -8.40 2.66 0.59
C ASN A 232 -9.60 2.20 -0.27
N ASP A 233 -10.25 3.10 -0.98
CA ASP A 233 -11.42 2.78 -1.82
C ASP A 233 -11.11 1.83 -2.98
N VAL A 234 -9.84 1.67 -3.37
CA VAL A 234 -9.42 0.72 -4.41
C VAL A 234 -9.30 -0.69 -3.86
N GLY A 235 -8.90 -0.84 -2.59
CA GLY A 235 -8.73 -2.12 -1.92
C GLY A 235 -7.67 -2.11 -0.84
N THR A 236 -7.27 -3.32 -0.41
CA THR A 236 -6.30 -3.54 0.66
C THR A 236 -4.96 -4.02 0.12
N SER A 237 -3.88 -3.45 0.62
CA SER A 237 -2.52 -3.92 0.42
C SER A 237 -1.88 -4.38 1.73
N TYR A 238 -0.80 -5.13 1.62
CA TYR A 238 -0.07 -5.71 2.75
C TYR A 238 1.42 -5.46 2.60
N SER A 239 2.10 -5.32 3.74
CA SER A 239 3.56 -5.27 3.82
C SER A 239 4.19 -6.65 3.61
N GLY A 240 5.51 -6.71 3.60
CA GLY A 240 6.26 -7.95 3.83
C GLY A 240 5.93 -8.56 5.20
N ILE A 241 6.17 -9.88 5.32
CA ILE A 241 5.97 -10.61 6.57
C ILE A 241 7.26 -10.53 7.37
N ILE A 242 7.15 -10.18 8.66
CA ILE A 242 8.22 -10.36 9.65
C ILE A 242 7.78 -11.39 10.69
N ASN A 243 8.71 -11.96 11.44
CA ASN A 243 8.41 -12.90 12.52
C ASN A 243 9.08 -12.47 13.83
N PHE A 244 8.50 -12.91 14.92
CA PHE A 244 9.04 -12.74 16.26
C PHE A 244 8.64 -13.93 17.12
N THR A 245 9.37 -14.16 18.23
CA THR A 245 9.04 -15.21 19.19
C THR A 245 8.76 -14.56 20.54
N THR A 246 7.61 -14.89 21.13
CA THR A 246 7.25 -14.46 22.48
C THR A 246 8.20 -15.04 23.51
N CYS A 247 8.45 -14.30 24.57
CA CYS A 247 9.31 -14.75 25.67
C CYS A 247 8.72 -15.99 26.35
N ALA A 248 9.57 -16.76 27.01
CA ALA A 248 9.11 -17.76 27.95
C ALA A 248 8.34 -17.09 29.10
N PRO A 249 7.37 -17.77 29.73
CA PRO A 249 6.73 -17.25 30.92
C PRO A 249 7.77 -16.88 31.98
N ALA A 250 7.57 -15.76 32.66
CA ALA A 250 8.43 -15.41 33.79
C ALA A 250 8.32 -16.53 34.86
N ALA A 251 9.44 -17.02 35.32
CA ALA A 251 9.41 -17.99 36.41
C ALA A 251 8.84 -17.31 37.66
N PRO A 252 7.95 -18.01 38.42
CA PRO A 252 7.47 -17.48 39.70
C PRO A 252 8.59 -17.44 40.71
N ALA A 253 8.62 -16.41 41.53
CA ALA A 253 9.51 -16.33 42.67
C ALA A 253 8.74 -16.74 43.92
N VAL A 254 9.31 -17.64 44.67
CA VAL A 254 8.77 -18.12 45.95
C VAL A 254 9.77 -17.85 47.06
N GLY A 255 9.27 -17.36 48.18
CA GLY A 255 10.07 -17.11 49.40
C GLY A 255 9.40 -17.72 50.60
N ILE A 256 10.17 -17.98 51.64
CA ILE A 256 9.68 -18.48 52.94
C ILE A 256 10.41 -17.77 54.06
N MET A 257 9.73 -17.51 55.15
CA MET A 257 10.35 -17.04 56.40
C MET A 257 9.68 -17.72 57.60
N ASN A 258 10.45 -17.92 58.63
CA ASN A 258 9.91 -18.35 59.91
C ASN A 258 9.09 -17.20 60.54
N TRP A 259 7.85 -17.50 60.95
CA TRP A 259 6.96 -16.53 61.53
C TRP A 259 6.75 -16.69 63.06
N GLY A 260 6.93 -17.91 63.55
CA GLY A 260 6.80 -18.21 64.96
C GLY A 260 7.00 -19.69 65.28
N ASN A 261 7.59 -19.99 66.42
CA ASN A 261 7.92 -21.34 66.86
C ASN A 261 7.33 -21.61 68.24
N THR A 262 6.91 -22.84 68.47
CA THR A 262 6.68 -23.46 69.78
C THR A 262 7.51 -24.71 69.90
N PRO A 263 7.56 -25.41 71.07
CA PRO A 263 8.33 -26.64 71.18
C PRO A 263 7.92 -27.75 70.17
N THR A 264 6.73 -27.75 69.66
CA THR A 264 6.18 -28.79 68.79
C THR A 264 5.58 -28.29 67.47
N THR A 265 5.65 -26.97 67.27
CA THR A 265 5.10 -26.35 66.02
C THR A 265 6.00 -25.24 65.48
N VAL A 266 6.04 -25.11 64.19
CA VAL A 266 6.64 -23.97 63.51
C VAL A 266 5.68 -23.42 62.47
N THR A 267 5.47 -22.09 62.49
CA THR A 267 4.63 -21.38 61.52
C THR A 267 5.52 -20.60 60.58
N PHE A 268 5.24 -20.74 59.29
CA PHE A 268 5.91 -20.06 58.19
C PHE A 268 4.99 -19.06 57.52
N LYS A 269 5.58 -17.99 57.05
CA LYS A 269 4.98 -17.13 56.06
C LYS A 269 5.71 -17.36 54.74
N ALA A 270 5.00 -17.91 53.77
CA ALA A 270 5.52 -18.04 52.41
C ALA A 270 5.05 -16.83 51.59
N THR A 271 5.89 -16.36 50.67
CA THR A 271 5.59 -15.30 49.72
C THR A 271 5.62 -15.85 48.31
N PHE A 272 4.76 -15.32 47.47
CA PHE A 272 4.66 -15.71 46.06
C PHE A 272 4.56 -14.46 45.21
N THR A 273 5.42 -14.38 44.17
CA THR A 273 5.37 -13.30 43.18
C THR A 273 5.42 -13.92 41.80
N TYR A 274 4.43 -13.63 41.00
CA TYR A 274 4.32 -14.13 39.63
C TYR A 274 3.70 -13.08 38.72
N ALA A 275 4.39 -12.76 37.62
CA ALA A 275 3.94 -11.81 36.61
C ALA A 275 3.68 -12.49 35.25
N GLY A 276 3.66 -13.82 35.20
CA GLY A 276 3.44 -14.59 33.98
C GLY A 276 1.99 -14.94 33.72
N SER A 277 1.70 -15.50 32.55
CA SER A 277 0.37 -15.91 32.09
C SER A 277 0.01 -17.38 32.31
N ASP A 278 0.97 -18.20 32.77
CA ASP A 278 0.75 -19.61 33.04
C ASP A 278 -0.05 -19.80 34.34
N THR A 279 -0.84 -20.83 34.43
CA THR A 279 -1.65 -21.14 35.63
C THR A 279 -0.84 -21.89 36.66
N VAL A 280 -1.05 -21.59 37.95
CA VAL A 280 -0.48 -22.33 39.07
C VAL A 280 -1.32 -23.56 39.30
N ASN A 281 -0.66 -24.73 39.30
CA ASN A 281 -1.32 -26.01 39.50
C ASN A 281 -1.34 -26.42 41.00
N GLU A 282 -0.24 -26.20 41.69
CA GLU A 282 -0.08 -26.52 43.14
C GLU A 282 0.93 -25.55 43.73
N PHE A 283 0.72 -25.15 44.95
CA PHE A 283 1.72 -24.39 45.74
C PHE A 283 1.63 -24.77 47.20
N GLY A 284 2.77 -24.57 47.92
CA GLY A 284 2.78 -24.96 49.31
C GLY A 284 4.14 -24.86 49.99
N ILE A 285 4.28 -25.57 51.08
CA ILE A 285 5.51 -25.71 51.85
C ILE A 285 5.87 -27.20 51.96
N VAL A 286 7.12 -27.51 51.63
CA VAL A 286 7.72 -28.83 51.86
C VAL A 286 8.70 -28.74 53.01
N TRP A 287 8.80 -29.82 53.81
CA TRP A 287 9.69 -29.84 54.96
C TRP A 287 10.21 -31.25 55.28
N ALA A 288 11.41 -31.31 55.89
CA ALA A 288 12.05 -32.54 56.31
C ALA A 288 13.10 -32.25 57.39
N ASN A 289 13.59 -33.31 58.05
CA ASN A 289 14.73 -33.23 58.99
C ASN A 289 16.10 -33.35 58.28
N TYR A 290 16.13 -33.14 56.96
CA TYR A 290 17.33 -33.08 56.16
C TYR A 290 17.26 -31.85 55.21
N SER A 291 18.42 -31.37 54.78
CA SER A 291 18.53 -30.19 53.92
C SER A 291 17.96 -30.47 52.51
N GLY A 292 17.27 -29.50 51.93
CA GLY A 292 16.75 -29.55 50.56
C GLY A 292 15.48 -30.42 50.40
N PRO A 293 14.45 -30.23 51.22
CA PRO A 293 13.19 -30.97 51.06
C PRO A 293 12.57 -30.68 49.68
N THR A 294 11.91 -31.69 49.11
CA THR A 294 11.24 -31.65 47.81
C THR A 294 9.74 -31.98 47.95
N THR A 295 8.98 -31.93 46.88
CA THR A 295 7.57 -32.33 46.87
C THR A 295 7.33 -33.81 47.23
N SER A 296 8.38 -34.63 47.27
CA SER A 296 8.34 -36.00 47.80
C SER A 296 8.51 -36.08 49.34
N SER A 297 8.86 -34.97 49.99
CA SER A 297 8.96 -34.84 51.45
C SER A 297 7.59 -34.56 52.07
N ASN A 298 7.57 -34.34 53.41
CA ASN A 298 6.32 -33.86 54.02
C ASN A 298 5.93 -32.52 53.39
N LYS A 299 4.63 -32.30 53.18
CA LYS A 299 4.15 -31.08 52.54
C LYS A 299 2.83 -30.57 53.09
N ILE A 300 2.69 -29.27 53.04
CA ILE A 300 1.44 -28.57 53.22
C ILE A 300 1.03 -28.02 51.82
N ILE A 301 -0.11 -28.46 51.32
CA ILE A 301 -0.61 -28.07 50.01
C ILE A 301 -1.72 -27.05 50.19
N TYR A 302 -1.68 -26.01 49.34
CA TYR A 302 -2.73 -25.05 49.16
C TYR A 302 -3.27 -25.20 47.74
N SER A 303 -4.60 -25.37 47.61
CA SER A 303 -5.27 -25.46 46.31
C SER A 303 -5.97 -24.16 46.00
N GLY A 304 -5.88 -23.71 44.75
CA GLY A 304 -6.55 -22.51 44.23
C GLY A 304 -5.92 -22.05 42.95
N THR A 305 -6.68 -21.37 42.12
CA THR A 305 -6.26 -20.94 40.79
C THR A 305 -5.19 -19.86 40.79
N MET A 306 -4.95 -19.20 41.93
CA MET A 306 -3.88 -18.20 42.07
C MET A 306 -3.48 -18.09 43.55
N PRO A 307 -2.18 -18.31 43.91
CA PRO A 307 -1.76 -18.11 45.30
C PRO A 307 -1.91 -16.63 45.68
N PRO A 308 -2.35 -16.33 46.90
CA PRO A 308 -2.26 -14.97 47.44
C PRO A 308 -0.78 -14.56 47.49
N SER A 309 -0.49 -13.26 47.54
CA SER A 309 0.88 -12.72 47.65
C SER A 309 1.67 -13.27 48.85
N SER A 310 0.96 -13.76 49.84
CA SER A 310 1.57 -14.51 50.96
C SER A 310 0.53 -15.45 51.58
N PHE A 311 1.01 -16.57 52.11
CA PHE A 311 0.19 -17.56 52.86
C PHE A 311 0.97 -18.08 54.03
N ASN A 312 0.29 -18.52 55.08
CA ASN A 312 0.89 -19.07 56.28
C ASN A 312 0.68 -20.59 56.32
N GLY A 313 1.70 -21.31 56.71
CA GLY A 313 1.65 -22.75 56.96
C GLY A 313 2.21 -23.11 58.34
N THR A 314 1.52 -23.97 59.07
CA THR A 314 2.00 -24.44 60.38
C THR A 314 2.36 -25.92 60.29
N ILE A 315 3.61 -26.25 60.62
CA ILE A 315 4.11 -27.61 60.77
C ILE A 315 3.97 -27.99 62.23
N SER A 316 3.28 -29.08 62.52
CA SER A 316 3.06 -29.61 63.86
C SER A 316 3.63 -31.01 64.07
N GLY A 317 3.76 -31.43 65.32
CA GLY A 317 4.26 -32.75 65.67
C GLY A 317 5.77 -32.92 65.44
N ILE A 318 6.54 -31.81 65.38
CA ILE A 318 7.99 -31.85 65.25
C ILE A 318 8.68 -32.06 66.62
N SER A 319 9.86 -32.65 66.60
CA SER A 319 10.68 -32.87 67.81
C SER A 319 11.55 -31.65 68.09
N SER A 320 11.57 -31.18 69.33
CA SER A 320 12.45 -30.09 69.80
C SER A 320 13.96 -30.41 69.74
N TYR A 321 14.33 -31.68 69.51
CA TYR A 321 15.70 -32.13 69.41
C TYR A 321 16.27 -32.27 68.02
N LEU A 322 15.44 -31.96 66.98
CA LEU A 322 15.83 -32.10 65.59
C LEU A 322 15.78 -30.76 64.85
N THR A 323 16.75 -30.58 63.97
CA THR A 323 16.71 -29.49 63.01
C THR A 323 15.84 -29.89 61.85
N TYR A 324 14.93 -29.02 61.46
CA TYR A 324 14.11 -29.17 60.27
C TYR A 324 14.46 -28.11 59.22
N TYR A 325 14.20 -28.43 57.98
CA TYR A 325 14.37 -27.55 56.83
C TYR A 325 13.03 -27.41 56.10
N ALA A 326 12.69 -26.21 55.71
CA ALA A 326 11.47 -25.96 54.97
C ALA A 326 11.75 -25.12 53.72
N ARG A 327 10.99 -25.36 52.69
CA ARG A 327 10.98 -24.58 51.43
C ARG A 327 9.58 -24.34 51.00
N SER A 328 9.29 -23.14 50.51
CA SER A 328 8.10 -22.92 49.70
C SER A 328 8.32 -23.43 48.28
N TYR A 329 7.24 -23.85 47.63
CA TYR A 329 7.30 -24.33 46.26
C TYR A 329 6.05 -23.93 45.50
N VAL A 330 6.16 -23.96 44.16
CA VAL A 330 5.04 -23.80 43.23
C VAL A 330 5.26 -24.77 42.07
N ILE A 331 4.16 -25.31 41.56
CA ILE A 331 4.10 -26.15 40.37
C ILE A 331 3.21 -25.43 39.33
N MET A 332 3.77 -25.15 38.14
CA MET A 332 3.08 -24.52 37.07
C MET A 332 2.37 -25.57 36.21
N ALA A 333 1.23 -25.21 35.61
CA ALA A 333 0.46 -26.10 34.73
C ALA A 333 1.24 -26.53 33.48
N SER A 334 2.07 -25.64 32.94
CA SER A 334 2.95 -25.92 31.79
C SER A 334 4.11 -26.86 32.12
N ALA A 335 4.49 -27.00 33.40
CA ALA A 335 5.61 -27.82 33.85
C ALA A 335 5.27 -28.62 35.14
N PRO A 336 4.28 -29.51 35.09
CA PRO A 336 3.75 -30.20 36.29
C PRO A 336 4.75 -31.13 36.98
N SER A 337 5.79 -31.55 36.28
CA SER A 337 6.89 -32.41 36.85
C SER A 337 8.10 -31.63 37.33
N SER A 338 8.09 -30.30 37.22
CA SER A 338 9.25 -29.43 37.53
C SER A 338 8.86 -28.38 38.57
N PRO A 339 8.78 -28.72 39.86
CA PRO A 339 8.49 -27.76 40.93
C PRO A 339 9.57 -26.68 41.04
N ILE A 340 9.13 -25.44 41.22
CA ILE A 340 10.02 -24.30 41.51
C ILE A 340 10.04 -24.09 43.01
N TYR A 341 11.23 -24.07 43.58
CA TYR A 341 11.46 -23.95 45.01
C TYR A 341 12.13 -22.64 45.39
N ASN A 342 11.87 -22.17 46.62
CA ASN A 342 12.77 -21.19 47.24
C ASN A 342 14.22 -21.68 47.17
N PRO A 343 15.20 -20.82 46.76
CA PRO A 343 16.57 -21.24 46.42
C PRO A 343 17.33 -21.91 47.61
N LEU A 344 17.09 -21.46 48.80
CA LEU A 344 17.71 -22.00 50.02
C LEU A 344 16.66 -22.46 51.02
N PRO A 345 16.75 -23.68 51.55
CA PRO A 345 15.88 -24.11 52.63
C PRO A 345 16.32 -23.42 53.93
N ASP A 346 15.35 -22.77 54.59
CA ASP A 346 15.59 -22.21 55.89
C ASP A 346 15.67 -23.35 56.94
N ALA A 347 16.75 -23.37 57.72
CA ALA A 347 16.84 -24.23 58.87
C ALA A 347 15.95 -23.69 59.97
N ILE A 348 15.13 -24.57 60.52
CA ILE A 348 14.20 -24.23 61.61
C ILE A 348 14.49 -25.05 62.83
N TYR A 349 14.53 -24.36 63.94
CA TYR A 349 14.76 -24.97 65.25
C TYR A 349 13.47 -24.78 66.07
N PRO A 350 12.86 -25.84 66.57
CA PRO A 350 11.85 -25.71 67.58
C PRO A 350 12.41 -24.95 68.82
N SER A 351 11.55 -24.16 69.47
CA SER A 351 12.00 -23.46 70.65
C SER A 351 12.47 -24.49 71.71
N PRO A 352 13.65 -24.27 72.31
CA PRO A 352 14.04 -25.10 73.44
C PRO A 352 13.09 -24.92 74.63
N HIS A 353 12.84 -25.98 75.37
CA HIS A 353 12.04 -25.93 76.61
C HIS A 353 12.69 -25.13 77.69
#